data_be479b9a74a291c3174115314b71f591
#
_entry.id   be479b9a74a291c3174115314b71f591
#
_cell.length_a   1.000
_cell.length_b   1.000
_cell.length_c   1.000
_cell.angle_alpha   90.00
_cell.angle_beta   90.00
_cell.angle_gamma   90.00
#
_symmetry.space_group_name_H-M   'P 1'
#
loop_
_entity.id
_entity.type
_entity.pdbx_description
1 polymer ?
#
loop_
_entity_poly.entity_id
_entity_poly.type
_entity_poly.pdbx_seq_one_letter_code
_entity_poly.pdbx_strand_id
1 'polypeptide(L)'
;MSQLFPTNLPYKVADMSLAEFGRKEIEIAEHEMPGLMALRQKYADQKPLKGARITGSLHMTIQTAVLIETLVALGADVRWASCNIFSTQDHAAAAIAADGVPVFAWKGETLEEYWWCTDMALRFPEGKGPHMIVDDGGDASLLIHMGYRAENDAETINRKGGNHEEQVILDTLNRILQEDNSRWHRTVAEMKGVSEETTTGVHRLYQMMEKGELLVPAINVNDSVTKSKFDNLYGCRESLADGTKRATDVMIAGKVVVVAGYGDVGKGCSHSMRSYGARVLVTEIDPICALQAAMEGFEVTTMEEAVKEGNIFVTTTGNCDIITIEHMTQMKDQSIVCNIGHFDNEIQVDKLVNYPNIKHTNIKPQVDKYTFPNGNSIFLLAEGRLVNLGCATGHPSFVMSNSFTNQVLAQMDLWQMAYEVGVYRLPKRLDEEVARLHLERIGVKLSTLSQKQADYIGVPVEGPYKADHYRY
;
A
#
# COMPACT_ATOMS: atom_id res chain seq x y z
N MET A 1 -13.01 22.65 -18.85
CA MET A 1 -12.37 21.75 -17.86
C MET A 1 -13.17 21.59 -16.58
N SER A 2 -13.88 22.60 -16.05
CA SER A 2 -14.67 22.48 -14.79
C SER A 2 -15.85 21.49 -14.80
N GLN A 3 -16.29 21.00 -15.95
CA GLN A 3 -17.38 19.99 -16.05
C GLN A 3 -16.89 18.54 -15.87
N LEU A 4 -15.59 18.27 -16.03
CA LEU A 4 -15.03 16.93 -15.92
C LEU A 4 -14.71 16.53 -14.46
N PHE A 5 -14.43 17.52 -13.60
CA PHE A 5 -13.97 17.31 -12.22
C PHE A 5 -14.80 18.15 -11.21
N PRO A 6 -16.08 17.79 -10.94
CA PRO A 6 -16.91 18.53 -10.00
C PRO A 6 -16.41 18.33 -8.55
N THR A 7 -16.49 19.39 -7.73
CA THR A 7 -15.97 19.38 -6.33
C THR A 7 -17.06 19.27 -5.26
N ASN A 8 -18.32 19.08 -5.67
CA ASN A 8 -19.48 19.06 -4.78
C ASN A 8 -20.20 17.68 -4.72
N LEU A 9 -19.56 16.61 -5.12
CA LEU A 9 -20.14 15.27 -5.07
C LEU A 9 -20.04 14.68 -3.67
N PRO A 10 -21.10 13.97 -3.21
CA PRO A 10 -21.05 13.25 -1.94
C PRO A 10 -20.14 12.02 -2.00
N TYR A 11 -20.03 11.37 -3.15
CA TYR A 11 -19.13 10.26 -3.45
C TYR A 11 -19.00 10.09 -4.97
N LYS A 12 -18.03 9.27 -5.41
CA LYS A 12 -17.92 8.82 -6.80
C LYS A 12 -17.33 7.41 -6.81
N VAL A 13 -18.13 6.43 -7.22
CA VAL A 13 -17.76 5.02 -7.37
C VAL A 13 -18.19 4.51 -8.74
N ALA A 14 -17.73 3.35 -9.16
CA ALA A 14 -18.04 2.79 -10.48
C ALA A 14 -19.54 2.49 -10.66
N ASP A 15 -20.12 1.72 -9.73
CA ASP A 15 -21.51 1.22 -9.83
C ASP A 15 -22.09 0.97 -8.43
N MET A 16 -23.08 1.77 -8.04
CA MET A 16 -23.78 1.61 -6.75
C MET A 16 -24.61 0.33 -6.64
N SER A 17 -24.96 -0.31 -7.76
CA SER A 17 -25.71 -1.57 -7.72
C SER A 17 -24.91 -2.73 -7.12
N LEU A 18 -23.58 -2.58 -6.99
CA LEU A 18 -22.68 -3.55 -6.38
C LEU A 18 -22.66 -3.51 -4.84
N ALA A 19 -23.36 -2.54 -4.21
CA ALA A 19 -23.28 -2.32 -2.76
C ALA A 19 -23.72 -3.54 -1.95
N GLU A 20 -24.81 -4.22 -2.34
CA GLU A 20 -25.29 -5.43 -1.64
C GLU A 20 -24.27 -6.58 -1.72
N PHE A 21 -23.63 -6.76 -2.87
CA PHE A 21 -22.56 -7.74 -3.02
C PHE A 21 -21.36 -7.39 -2.14
N GLY A 22 -20.94 -6.13 -2.16
CA GLY A 22 -19.85 -5.64 -1.31
C GLY A 22 -20.11 -5.87 0.18
N ARG A 23 -21.36 -5.62 0.65
CA ARG A 23 -21.73 -5.86 2.05
C ARG A 23 -21.55 -7.33 2.46
N LYS A 24 -21.94 -8.26 1.61
CA LYS A 24 -21.78 -9.71 1.87
C LYS A 24 -20.31 -10.12 1.97
N GLU A 25 -19.46 -9.55 1.14
CA GLU A 25 -18.01 -9.84 1.24
C GLU A 25 -17.34 -9.16 2.45
N ILE A 26 -17.81 -7.97 2.84
CA ILE A 26 -17.36 -7.30 4.06
C ILE A 26 -17.66 -8.16 5.29
N GLU A 27 -18.84 -8.81 5.37
CA GLU A 27 -19.19 -9.73 6.46
C GLU A 27 -18.21 -10.90 6.58
N ILE A 28 -17.73 -11.44 5.45
CA ILE A 28 -16.70 -12.49 5.44
C ILE A 28 -15.38 -11.92 5.98
N ALA A 29 -14.99 -10.72 5.53
CA ALA A 29 -13.75 -10.08 5.96
C ALA A 29 -13.76 -9.75 7.45
N GLU A 30 -14.87 -9.24 8.00
CA GLU A 30 -15.02 -8.97 9.44
C GLU A 30 -14.75 -10.22 10.28
N HIS A 31 -15.23 -11.39 9.82
CA HIS A 31 -14.97 -12.67 10.50
C HIS A 31 -13.48 -13.02 10.57
N GLU A 32 -12.72 -12.62 9.55
CA GLU A 32 -11.28 -12.89 9.42
C GLU A 32 -10.39 -11.72 9.92
N MET A 33 -10.99 -10.63 10.43
CA MET A 33 -10.27 -9.44 10.90
C MET A 33 -10.46 -9.17 12.41
N PRO A 34 -10.03 -10.11 13.28
CA PRO A 34 -10.34 -10.08 14.70
C PRO A 34 -9.77 -8.87 15.42
N GLY A 35 -8.64 -8.32 14.99
CA GLY A 35 -8.04 -7.15 15.61
C GLY A 35 -8.93 -5.91 15.48
N LEU A 36 -9.44 -5.62 14.30
CA LEU A 36 -10.36 -4.50 14.08
C LEU A 36 -11.69 -4.71 14.79
N MET A 37 -12.25 -5.93 14.75
CA MET A 37 -13.52 -6.23 15.44
C MET A 37 -13.38 -6.11 16.96
N ALA A 38 -12.25 -6.50 17.53
CA ALA A 38 -11.96 -6.31 18.95
C ALA A 38 -11.84 -4.83 19.31
N LEU A 39 -11.23 -3.98 18.48
CA LEU A 39 -11.17 -2.54 18.69
C LEU A 39 -12.57 -1.90 18.63
N ARG A 40 -13.41 -2.30 17.67
CA ARG A 40 -14.82 -1.84 17.63
C ARG A 40 -15.53 -2.20 18.94
N GLN A 41 -15.47 -3.46 19.38
CA GLN A 41 -16.10 -3.92 20.62
C GLN A 41 -15.59 -3.15 21.85
N LYS A 42 -14.29 -2.87 21.92
CA LYS A 42 -13.67 -2.21 23.05
C LYS A 42 -13.97 -0.71 23.13
N TYR A 43 -14.06 -0.03 21.99
CA TYR A 43 -14.02 1.43 21.95
C TYR A 43 -15.24 2.10 21.30
N ALA A 44 -16.18 1.39 20.65
CA ALA A 44 -17.30 2.01 19.96
C ALA A 44 -18.18 2.89 20.86
N ASP A 45 -18.41 2.48 22.12
CA ASP A 45 -19.19 3.27 23.06
C ASP A 45 -18.42 4.52 23.57
N GLN A 46 -17.11 4.44 23.64
CA GLN A 46 -16.24 5.52 24.12
C GLN A 46 -15.99 6.59 23.03
N LYS A 47 -16.06 6.20 21.77
CA LYS A 47 -15.82 7.05 20.59
C LYS A 47 -14.53 7.88 20.70
N PRO A 48 -13.35 7.24 20.85
CA PRO A 48 -12.09 7.95 21.08
C PRO A 48 -11.65 8.87 19.93
N LEU A 49 -12.21 8.68 18.72
CA LEU A 49 -11.99 9.52 17.54
C LEU A 49 -13.10 10.53 17.28
N LYS A 50 -13.99 10.76 18.26
CA LYS A 50 -15.08 11.72 18.11
C LYS A 50 -14.56 13.11 17.73
N GLY A 51 -15.06 13.65 16.60
CA GLY A 51 -14.70 14.95 16.07
C GLY A 51 -13.44 14.93 15.17
N ALA A 52 -12.76 13.80 15.05
CA ALA A 52 -11.66 13.64 14.11
C ALA A 52 -12.19 13.57 12.68
N ARG A 53 -11.58 14.34 11.78
CA ARG A 53 -11.75 14.23 10.32
C ARG A 53 -10.57 13.45 9.77
N ILE A 54 -10.84 12.29 9.17
CA ILE A 54 -9.80 11.37 8.67
C ILE A 54 -9.97 11.20 7.16
N THR A 55 -8.93 11.50 6.41
CA THR A 55 -8.82 11.11 5.00
C THR A 55 -8.02 9.82 4.89
N GLY A 56 -8.55 8.84 4.17
CA GLY A 56 -7.79 7.69 3.71
C GLY A 56 -7.35 7.86 2.25
N SER A 57 -6.09 7.55 1.99
CA SER A 57 -5.49 7.39 0.67
C SER A 57 -4.80 6.04 0.67
N LEU A 58 -5.61 4.98 0.61
CA LEU A 58 -5.18 3.60 0.73
C LEU A 58 -6.12 2.70 -0.07
N HIS A 59 -5.60 1.60 -0.63
CA HIS A 59 -6.33 0.68 -1.51
C HIS A 59 -7.77 0.43 -1.06
N MET A 60 -8.77 0.79 -1.88
CA MET A 60 -10.20 0.63 -1.53
C MET A 60 -10.65 -0.82 -1.73
N THR A 61 -10.23 -1.71 -0.86
CA THR A 61 -10.56 -3.14 -0.85
C THR A 61 -11.65 -3.47 0.17
N ILE A 62 -12.12 -4.72 0.16
CA ILE A 62 -13.02 -5.25 1.19
C ILE A 62 -12.43 -5.11 2.60
N GLN A 63 -11.14 -5.36 2.76
CA GLN A 63 -10.46 -5.22 4.06
C GLN A 63 -10.41 -3.76 4.50
N THR A 64 -10.19 -2.85 3.56
CA THR A 64 -10.23 -1.41 3.82
C THR A 64 -11.62 -0.93 4.22
N ALA A 65 -12.68 -1.54 3.68
CA ALA A 65 -14.04 -1.27 4.12
C ALA A 65 -14.21 -1.54 5.63
N VAL A 66 -13.65 -2.65 6.13
CA VAL A 66 -13.67 -2.97 7.57
C VAL A 66 -12.88 -1.95 8.39
N LEU A 67 -11.75 -1.45 7.88
CA LEU A 67 -10.99 -0.36 8.50
C LEU A 67 -11.81 0.93 8.58
N ILE A 68 -12.42 1.35 7.48
CA ILE A 68 -13.26 2.56 7.40
C ILE A 68 -14.39 2.50 8.43
N GLU A 69 -15.13 1.40 8.43
CA GLU A 69 -16.22 1.20 9.39
C GLU A 69 -15.75 1.17 10.84
N THR A 70 -14.55 0.66 11.08
CA THR A 70 -13.95 0.71 12.42
C THR A 70 -13.67 2.15 12.83
N LEU A 71 -13.04 2.97 11.99
CA LEU A 71 -12.80 4.38 12.27
C LEU A 71 -14.10 5.16 12.51
N VAL A 72 -15.13 4.90 11.71
CA VAL A 72 -16.47 5.50 11.86
C VAL A 72 -17.12 5.06 13.18
N ALA A 73 -17.06 3.76 13.53
CA ALA A 73 -17.58 3.24 14.80
C ALA A 73 -16.89 3.90 16.02
N LEU A 74 -15.61 4.22 15.89
CA LEU A 74 -14.85 4.93 16.91
C LEU A 74 -15.11 6.45 16.92
N GLY A 75 -15.96 6.96 16.05
CA GLY A 75 -16.49 8.33 16.06
C GLY A 75 -15.86 9.30 15.08
N ALA A 76 -15.01 8.84 14.16
CA ALA A 76 -14.41 9.68 13.14
C ALA A 76 -15.40 10.04 12.00
N ASP A 77 -15.21 11.22 11.42
CA ASP A 77 -15.73 11.59 10.11
C ASP A 77 -14.70 11.20 9.05
N VAL A 78 -15.04 10.26 8.17
CA VAL A 78 -14.08 9.60 7.27
C VAL A 78 -14.41 9.91 5.81
N ARG A 79 -13.38 10.17 5.00
CA ARG A 79 -13.46 10.27 3.54
C ARG A 79 -12.33 9.43 2.94
N TRP A 80 -12.57 8.82 1.77
CA TRP A 80 -11.63 7.84 1.23
C TRP A 80 -11.40 7.97 -0.27
N ALA A 81 -10.13 7.81 -0.67
CA ALA A 81 -9.69 7.55 -2.05
C ALA A 81 -8.74 6.35 -2.07
N SER A 82 -8.57 5.71 -3.21
CA SER A 82 -7.56 4.68 -3.39
C SER A 82 -6.17 5.30 -3.59
N CYS A 83 -5.13 4.53 -3.30
CA CYS A 83 -3.74 4.90 -3.57
C CYS A 83 -3.16 4.24 -4.84
N ASN A 84 -4.00 3.62 -5.67
CA ASN A 84 -3.59 2.98 -6.91
C ASN A 84 -4.79 2.84 -7.86
N ILE A 85 -4.56 3.14 -9.15
CA ILE A 85 -5.61 3.16 -10.19
C ILE A 85 -6.25 1.78 -10.48
N PHE A 86 -5.63 0.67 -10.10
CA PHE A 86 -6.11 -0.68 -10.38
C PHE A 86 -6.51 -1.49 -9.14
N SER A 87 -6.34 -0.95 -7.93
CA SER A 87 -6.50 -1.73 -6.71
C SER A 87 -7.90 -1.70 -6.11
N THR A 88 -8.76 -0.77 -6.50
CA THR A 88 -10.11 -0.68 -5.97
C THR A 88 -10.94 -1.93 -6.29
N GLN A 89 -11.64 -2.44 -5.29
CA GLN A 89 -12.74 -3.38 -5.45
C GLN A 89 -14.05 -2.57 -5.50
N ASP A 90 -14.66 -2.46 -6.69
CA ASP A 90 -15.79 -1.55 -6.94
C ASP A 90 -16.99 -1.83 -6.03
N HIS A 91 -17.22 -3.10 -5.67
CA HIS A 91 -18.27 -3.49 -4.75
C HIS A 91 -17.97 -3.07 -3.30
N ALA A 92 -16.70 -3.02 -2.88
CA ALA A 92 -16.31 -2.48 -1.57
C ALA A 92 -16.56 -0.97 -1.51
N ALA A 93 -16.14 -0.25 -2.55
CA ALA A 93 -16.39 1.19 -2.66
C ALA A 93 -17.88 1.52 -2.65
N ALA A 94 -18.69 0.76 -3.40
CA ALA A 94 -20.14 0.93 -3.45
C ALA A 94 -20.82 0.66 -2.10
N ALA A 95 -20.41 -0.39 -1.36
CA ALA A 95 -20.96 -0.70 -0.05
C ALA A 95 -20.71 0.43 0.96
N ILE A 96 -19.49 0.92 1.04
CA ILE A 96 -19.12 2.00 1.97
C ILE A 96 -19.79 3.34 1.58
N ALA A 97 -19.90 3.63 0.29
CA ALA A 97 -20.63 4.81 -0.18
C ALA A 97 -22.15 4.72 0.14
N ALA A 98 -22.74 3.52 0.05
CA ALA A 98 -24.15 3.30 0.41
C ALA A 98 -24.41 3.51 1.91
N ASP A 99 -23.43 3.26 2.77
CA ASP A 99 -23.50 3.52 4.20
C ASP A 99 -23.23 5.01 4.57
N GLY A 100 -23.07 5.85 3.55
CA GLY A 100 -22.97 7.31 3.71
C GLY A 100 -21.57 7.83 3.94
N VAL A 101 -20.53 7.01 3.81
CA VAL A 101 -19.15 7.47 3.85
C VAL A 101 -18.73 7.96 2.46
N PRO A 102 -18.21 9.19 2.31
CA PRO A 102 -17.72 9.70 1.04
C PRO A 102 -16.51 8.90 0.52
N VAL A 103 -16.73 8.10 -0.53
CA VAL A 103 -15.69 7.33 -1.23
C VAL A 103 -15.54 7.87 -2.65
N PHE A 104 -14.31 8.09 -3.06
CA PHE A 104 -13.93 8.50 -4.41
C PHE A 104 -12.90 7.50 -4.93
N ALA A 105 -13.37 6.39 -5.50
CA ALA A 105 -12.51 5.33 -5.98
C ALA A 105 -13.25 4.38 -6.93
N TRP A 106 -12.58 3.94 -8.00
CA TRP A 106 -13.00 2.82 -8.85
C TRP A 106 -11.81 2.15 -9.52
N LYS A 107 -11.98 0.94 -9.97
CA LYS A 107 -10.93 0.20 -10.67
C LYS A 107 -10.81 0.71 -12.10
N GLY A 108 -9.59 1.12 -12.49
CA GLY A 108 -9.31 1.62 -13.84
C GLY A 108 -9.46 3.13 -13.99
N GLU A 109 -9.22 3.88 -12.92
CA GLU A 109 -9.07 5.34 -12.97
C GLU A 109 -7.97 5.73 -13.96
N THR A 110 -8.14 6.86 -14.65
CA THR A 110 -7.01 7.56 -15.28
C THR A 110 -6.19 8.28 -14.22
N LEU A 111 -4.98 8.74 -14.55
CA LEU A 111 -4.18 9.51 -13.61
C LEU A 111 -4.87 10.82 -13.20
N GLU A 112 -5.57 11.49 -14.12
CA GLU A 112 -6.35 12.70 -13.85
C GLU A 112 -7.51 12.42 -12.87
N GLU A 113 -8.20 11.30 -13.04
CA GLU A 113 -9.27 10.85 -12.15
C GLU A 113 -8.72 10.49 -10.76
N TYR A 114 -7.61 9.78 -10.70
CA TYR A 114 -6.93 9.40 -9.47
C TYR A 114 -6.55 10.60 -8.60
N TRP A 115 -5.87 11.58 -9.19
CA TRP A 115 -5.47 12.79 -8.45
C TRP A 115 -6.66 13.70 -8.10
N TRP A 116 -7.72 13.67 -8.92
CA TRP A 116 -8.99 14.28 -8.55
C TRP A 116 -9.67 13.56 -7.37
N CYS A 117 -9.68 12.24 -7.34
CA CYS A 117 -10.21 11.44 -6.23
C CYS A 117 -9.46 11.76 -4.92
N THR A 118 -8.14 11.83 -4.98
CA THR A 118 -7.30 12.24 -3.84
C THR A 118 -7.67 13.63 -3.33
N ASP A 119 -7.81 14.62 -4.24
CA ASP A 119 -8.27 15.96 -3.89
C ASP A 119 -9.66 15.93 -3.22
N MET A 120 -10.60 15.15 -3.76
CA MET A 120 -11.96 15.03 -3.21
C MET A 120 -11.99 14.41 -1.82
N ALA A 121 -11.15 13.42 -1.54
CA ALA A 121 -11.04 12.82 -0.22
C ALA A 121 -10.46 13.79 0.82
N LEU A 122 -9.67 14.77 0.40
CA LEU A 122 -9.11 15.82 1.24
C LEU A 122 -10.06 17.02 1.48
N ARG A 123 -11.27 16.99 0.91
CA ARG A 123 -12.25 18.09 1.03
C ARG A 123 -13.35 17.72 2.03
N PHE A 124 -13.34 18.33 3.19
CA PHE A 124 -14.44 18.23 4.17
C PHE A 124 -15.41 19.41 4.02
N PRO A 125 -16.63 19.31 4.59
CA PRO A 125 -17.61 20.40 4.56
C PRO A 125 -17.04 21.71 5.11
N GLU A 126 -17.64 22.84 4.69
CA GLU A 126 -17.26 24.19 5.12
C GLU A 126 -15.81 24.60 4.75
N GLY A 127 -15.24 24.01 3.69
CA GLY A 127 -13.87 24.31 3.24
C GLY A 127 -12.78 23.80 4.18
N LYS A 128 -13.11 22.88 5.07
CA LYS A 128 -12.16 22.22 5.98
C LYS A 128 -11.36 21.14 5.28
N GLY A 129 -10.20 20.81 5.84
CA GLY A 129 -9.37 19.65 5.48
C GLY A 129 -9.43 18.56 6.54
N PRO A 130 -8.69 17.46 6.37
CA PRO A 130 -8.55 16.42 7.38
C PRO A 130 -7.76 16.92 8.60
N HIS A 131 -8.02 16.30 9.76
CA HIS A 131 -7.13 16.37 10.90
C HIS A 131 -6.01 15.33 10.81
N MET A 132 -6.32 14.19 10.22
CA MET A 132 -5.36 13.08 10.09
C MET A 132 -5.52 12.38 8.76
N ILE A 133 -4.45 11.71 8.33
CA ILE A 133 -4.44 10.91 7.11
C ILE A 133 -4.01 9.48 7.44
N VAL A 134 -4.70 8.52 6.84
CA VAL A 134 -4.21 7.15 6.64
C VAL A 134 -3.69 7.08 5.21
N ASP A 135 -2.39 7.09 5.03
CA ASP A 135 -1.73 7.14 3.72
C ASP A 135 -1.02 5.81 3.40
N ASP A 136 -0.92 5.51 2.12
CA ASP A 136 -0.23 4.33 1.61
C ASP A 136 0.54 4.71 0.33
N GLY A 137 1.83 5.00 0.51
CA GLY A 137 2.72 5.53 -0.53
C GLY A 137 2.93 7.04 -0.45
N GLY A 138 2.18 7.74 0.41
CA GLY A 138 2.38 9.14 0.71
C GLY A 138 1.84 10.10 -0.34
N ASP A 139 0.89 9.72 -1.19
CA ASP A 139 0.40 10.57 -2.27
C ASP A 139 -0.52 11.69 -1.76
N ALA A 140 -1.40 11.42 -0.79
CA ALA A 140 -2.18 12.47 -0.15
C ALA A 140 -1.29 13.45 0.62
N SER A 141 -0.30 12.92 1.34
CA SER A 141 0.73 13.73 2.01
C SER A 141 1.53 14.59 1.04
N LEU A 142 1.94 14.03 -0.11
CA LEU A 142 2.65 14.74 -1.17
C LEU A 142 1.83 15.90 -1.70
N LEU A 143 0.55 15.68 -1.99
CA LEU A 143 -0.35 16.71 -2.53
C LEU A 143 -0.49 17.89 -1.55
N ILE A 144 -0.62 17.63 -0.25
CA ILE A 144 -0.67 18.66 0.80
C ILE A 144 0.64 19.44 0.88
N HIS A 145 1.79 18.76 0.91
CA HIS A 145 3.11 19.40 1.03
C HIS A 145 3.44 20.23 -0.19
N MET A 146 3.16 19.74 -1.40
CA MET A 146 3.33 20.50 -2.64
C MET A 146 2.38 21.70 -2.70
N GLY A 147 1.12 21.50 -2.32
CA GLY A 147 0.13 22.57 -2.29
C GLY A 147 0.47 23.67 -1.29
N TYR A 148 0.93 23.31 -0.09
CA TYR A 148 1.40 24.26 0.92
C TYR A 148 2.57 25.10 0.42
N ARG A 149 3.53 24.48 -0.25
CA ARG A 149 4.65 25.21 -0.87
C ARG A 149 4.18 26.12 -1.99
N ALA A 150 3.25 25.66 -2.82
CA ALA A 150 2.73 26.40 -3.95
C ALA A 150 1.89 27.62 -3.54
N GLU A 151 1.22 27.60 -2.37
CA GLU A 151 0.56 28.78 -1.79
C GLU A 151 1.57 29.85 -1.35
N ASN A 152 2.78 29.46 -0.96
CA ASN A 152 3.86 30.42 -0.65
C ASN A 152 4.59 30.91 -1.90
N ASP A 153 4.79 30.02 -2.88
CA ASP A 153 5.51 30.31 -4.12
C ASP A 153 4.92 29.48 -5.27
N ALA A 154 4.05 30.10 -6.06
CA ALA A 154 3.37 29.45 -7.18
C ALA A 154 4.33 28.98 -8.29
N GLU A 155 5.55 29.53 -8.39
CA GLU A 155 6.55 29.10 -9.37
C GLU A 155 6.99 27.65 -9.14
N THR A 156 6.84 27.11 -7.93
CA THR A 156 7.16 25.72 -7.61
C THR A 156 6.34 24.71 -8.43
N ILE A 157 5.16 25.11 -8.89
CA ILE A 157 4.27 24.28 -9.72
C ILE A 157 4.07 24.83 -11.15
N ASN A 158 4.52 26.06 -11.46
CA ASN A 158 4.45 26.65 -12.79
C ASN A 158 5.61 26.18 -13.67
N ARG A 159 5.78 24.87 -13.79
CA ARG A 159 6.82 24.23 -14.59
C ARG A 159 6.26 23.02 -15.33
N LYS A 160 6.98 22.54 -16.34
CA LYS A 160 6.64 21.27 -17.00
C LYS A 160 7.00 20.09 -16.09
N GLY A 161 6.11 19.12 -15.98
CA GLY A 161 6.37 17.85 -15.30
C GLY A 161 7.45 17.03 -16.02
N GLY A 162 8.22 16.26 -15.25
CA GLY A 162 9.24 15.36 -15.79
C GLY A 162 8.63 14.12 -16.47
N ASN A 163 7.41 13.76 -16.08
CA ASN A 163 6.61 12.69 -16.68
C ASN A 163 5.12 13.07 -16.69
N HIS A 164 4.27 12.20 -17.23
CA HIS A 164 2.84 12.46 -17.34
C HIS A 164 2.17 12.62 -15.98
N GLU A 165 2.47 11.75 -15.02
CA GLU A 165 1.87 11.80 -13.68
C GLU A 165 2.24 13.09 -12.94
N GLU A 166 3.51 13.47 -12.96
CA GLU A 166 3.94 14.75 -12.36
C GLU A 166 3.22 15.95 -13.01
N GLN A 167 3.00 15.92 -14.35
CA GLN A 167 2.22 16.95 -15.01
C GLN A 167 0.79 17.01 -14.50
N VAL A 168 0.13 15.87 -14.31
CA VAL A 168 -1.24 15.78 -13.76
C VAL A 168 -1.30 16.35 -12.34
N ILE A 169 -0.31 16.07 -11.50
CA ILE A 169 -0.21 16.62 -10.14
C ILE A 169 -0.12 18.16 -10.20
N LEU A 170 0.79 18.68 -11.03
CA LEU A 170 0.97 20.13 -11.20
C LEU A 170 -0.32 20.81 -11.70
N ASP A 171 -1.00 20.22 -12.67
CA ASP A 171 -2.26 20.74 -13.21
C ASP A 171 -3.38 20.70 -12.15
N THR A 172 -3.42 19.64 -11.35
CA THR A 172 -4.37 19.51 -10.22
C THR A 172 -4.11 20.60 -9.17
N LEU A 173 -2.87 20.82 -8.78
CA LEU A 173 -2.51 21.87 -7.82
C LEU A 173 -2.80 23.26 -8.36
N ASN A 174 -2.50 23.55 -9.63
CA ASN A 174 -2.84 24.81 -10.27
C ASN A 174 -4.34 25.09 -10.25
N ARG A 175 -5.16 24.06 -10.52
CA ARG A 175 -6.62 24.18 -10.43
C ARG A 175 -7.06 24.50 -9.00
N ILE A 176 -6.53 23.81 -8.00
CA ILE A 176 -6.87 24.00 -6.59
C ILE A 176 -6.49 25.42 -6.13
N LEU A 177 -5.30 25.91 -6.48
CA LEU A 177 -4.87 27.28 -6.14
C LEU A 177 -5.75 28.37 -6.75
N GLN A 178 -6.29 28.13 -7.96
CA GLN A 178 -7.24 29.05 -8.58
C GLN A 178 -8.59 29.07 -7.88
N GLU A 179 -9.00 27.92 -7.29
CA GLU A 179 -10.24 27.82 -6.51
C GLU A 179 -10.08 28.46 -5.12
N ASP A 180 -8.97 28.19 -4.44
CA ASP A 180 -8.70 28.63 -3.07
C ASP A 180 -7.20 28.59 -2.77
N ASN A 181 -6.57 29.74 -2.75
CA ASN A 181 -5.12 29.94 -2.59
C ASN A 181 -4.64 29.94 -1.12
N SER A 182 -5.48 29.52 -0.19
CA SER A 182 -5.14 29.43 1.24
C SER A 182 -5.60 28.12 1.88
N ARG A 183 -6.09 27.18 1.07
CA ARG A 183 -6.64 25.90 1.50
C ARG A 183 -5.63 25.05 2.26
N TRP A 184 -4.43 24.95 1.73
CA TRP A 184 -3.40 24.05 2.27
C TRP A 184 -2.84 24.55 3.59
N HIS A 185 -2.64 25.88 3.74
CA HIS A 185 -2.24 26.48 5.02
C HIS A 185 -3.29 26.23 6.10
N ARG A 186 -4.58 26.41 5.76
CA ARG A 186 -5.67 26.10 6.73
C ARG A 186 -5.70 24.62 7.08
N THR A 187 -5.54 23.74 6.11
CA THR A 187 -5.51 22.29 6.32
C THR A 187 -4.37 21.91 7.27
N VAL A 188 -3.14 22.32 6.96
CA VAL A 188 -1.95 22.00 7.76
C VAL A 188 -2.07 22.56 9.18
N ALA A 189 -2.65 23.75 9.36
CA ALA A 189 -2.84 24.34 10.70
C ALA A 189 -3.75 23.52 11.63
N GLU A 190 -4.66 22.73 11.08
CA GLU A 190 -5.56 21.86 11.84
C GLU A 190 -5.09 20.38 11.91
N MET A 191 -4.09 20.00 11.10
CA MET A 191 -3.63 18.60 11.05
C MET A 191 -2.92 18.19 12.34
N LYS A 192 -3.22 16.96 12.76
CA LYS A 192 -2.57 16.25 13.87
C LYS A 192 -1.47 15.30 13.40
N GLY A 193 -1.57 14.81 12.16
CA GLY A 193 -0.54 13.96 11.58
C GLY A 193 -1.02 12.97 10.53
N VAL A 194 -0.09 12.11 10.14
CA VAL A 194 -0.26 11.06 9.13
C VAL A 194 0.15 9.72 9.71
N SER A 195 -0.56 8.64 9.39
CA SER A 195 -0.06 7.28 9.57
C SER A 195 0.19 6.65 8.20
N GLU A 196 1.41 6.12 7.99
CA GLU A 196 1.88 5.62 6.69
C GLU A 196 2.00 4.10 6.72
N GLU A 197 1.39 3.46 5.71
CA GLU A 197 1.27 2.00 5.60
C GLU A 197 2.50 1.34 4.97
N THR A 198 3.16 1.99 4.01
CA THR A 198 4.12 1.29 3.15
C THR A 198 5.54 1.87 3.21
N THR A 199 6.52 1.01 2.93
CA THR A 199 7.96 1.36 2.93
C THR A 199 8.26 2.59 2.08
N THR A 200 7.64 2.73 0.91
CA THR A 200 7.92 3.85 -0.01
C THR A 200 7.43 5.18 0.55
N GLY A 201 6.22 5.21 1.14
CA GLY A 201 5.71 6.41 1.79
C GLY A 201 6.51 6.79 3.03
N VAL A 202 6.90 5.81 3.84
CA VAL A 202 7.81 6.02 4.98
C VAL A 202 9.14 6.63 4.55
N HIS A 203 9.72 6.17 3.44
CA HIS A 203 10.95 6.74 2.90
C HIS A 203 10.77 8.20 2.48
N ARG A 204 9.65 8.56 1.83
CA ARG A 204 9.30 9.96 1.53
C ARG A 204 9.20 10.83 2.79
N LEU A 205 8.56 10.32 3.85
CA LEU A 205 8.42 11.04 5.11
C LEU A 205 9.77 11.32 5.77
N TYR A 206 10.68 10.33 5.81
CA TYR A 206 12.03 10.52 6.31
C TYR A 206 12.82 11.52 5.47
N GLN A 207 12.74 11.45 4.14
CA GLN A 207 13.39 12.43 3.26
C GLN A 207 12.88 13.86 3.48
N MET A 208 11.56 14.05 3.65
CA MET A 208 11.00 15.36 3.97
C MET A 208 11.45 15.85 5.34
N MET A 209 11.52 14.96 6.34
CA MET A 209 12.00 15.29 7.68
C MET A 209 13.49 15.74 7.65
N GLU A 210 14.35 14.98 6.96
CA GLU A 210 15.77 15.31 6.83
C GLU A 210 16.02 16.64 6.13
N LYS A 211 15.17 17.01 5.17
CA LYS A 211 15.22 18.31 4.47
C LYS A 211 14.56 19.44 5.24
N GLY A 212 13.91 19.18 6.38
CA GLY A 212 13.12 20.17 7.11
C GLY A 212 11.84 20.60 6.39
N GLU A 213 11.33 19.77 5.49
CA GLU A 213 10.14 20.02 4.68
C GLU A 213 8.87 19.35 5.20
N LEU A 214 8.99 18.42 6.16
CA LEU A 214 7.85 17.75 6.78
C LEU A 214 7.03 18.75 7.59
N LEU A 215 5.73 18.84 7.31
CA LEU A 215 4.83 19.84 7.88
C LEU A 215 4.08 19.36 9.13
N VAL A 216 3.91 18.07 9.30
CA VAL A 216 3.10 17.46 10.36
C VAL A 216 3.79 16.22 10.92
N PRO A 217 3.46 15.78 12.15
CA PRO A 217 3.93 14.51 12.67
C PRO A 217 3.49 13.32 11.79
N ALA A 218 4.31 12.28 11.73
CA ALA A 218 3.97 11.06 11.01
C ALA A 218 4.27 9.82 11.86
N ILE A 219 3.37 8.83 11.84
CA ILE A 219 3.60 7.51 12.42
C ILE A 219 3.90 6.52 11.30
N ASN A 220 5.08 5.96 11.34
CA ASN A 220 5.51 4.86 10.48
C ASN A 220 4.89 3.55 10.98
N VAL A 221 3.75 3.18 10.42
CA VAL A 221 3.07 1.91 10.70
C VAL A 221 3.77 0.74 10.03
N ASN A 222 4.37 0.96 8.84
CA ASN A 222 5.08 -0.09 8.10
C ASN A 222 6.13 -0.82 8.96
N ASP A 223 6.83 -0.10 9.83
CA ASP A 223 7.90 -0.68 10.66
C ASP A 223 7.42 -1.26 11.99
N SER A 224 6.13 -1.26 12.28
CA SER A 224 5.56 -2.12 13.32
C SER A 224 5.85 -3.59 12.95
N VAL A 225 6.28 -4.41 13.90
CA VAL A 225 6.64 -5.81 13.61
C VAL A 225 5.43 -6.61 13.15
N THR A 226 4.27 -6.38 13.77
CA THR A 226 2.99 -6.98 13.37
C THR A 226 2.46 -6.49 12.03
N LYS A 227 3.11 -5.46 11.42
CA LYS A 227 2.87 -5.06 10.02
C LYS A 227 3.94 -5.65 9.10
N SER A 228 5.19 -5.24 9.24
CA SER A 228 6.26 -5.59 8.28
C SER A 228 6.55 -7.08 8.19
N LYS A 229 6.51 -7.80 9.31
CA LYS A 229 6.78 -9.25 9.35
C LYS A 229 5.54 -10.11 9.08
N PHE A 230 4.37 -9.48 8.90
CA PHE A 230 3.11 -10.15 8.57
C PHE A 230 2.61 -9.77 7.18
N ASP A 231 2.25 -8.52 6.96
CA ASP A 231 1.76 -8.00 5.69
C ASP A 231 2.79 -8.19 4.57
N ASN A 232 3.97 -7.57 4.70
CA ASN A 232 4.98 -7.63 3.65
C ASN A 232 5.48 -9.07 3.41
N LEU A 233 5.51 -9.91 4.43
CA LEU A 233 5.99 -11.29 4.32
C LEU A 233 4.86 -12.27 3.96
N TYR A 234 3.90 -12.47 4.85
CA TYR A 234 2.84 -13.46 4.66
C TYR A 234 1.79 -13.01 3.65
N GLY A 235 1.48 -11.71 3.60
CA GLY A 235 0.57 -11.15 2.61
C GLY A 235 1.08 -11.38 1.19
N CYS A 236 2.34 -11.02 0.91
CA CYS A 236 2.95 -11.25 -0.40
C CYS A 236 3.13 -12.73 -0.70
N ARG A 237 3.37 -13.58 0.32
CA ARG A 237 3.47 -15.03 0.17
C ARG A 237 2.22 -15.65 -0.43
N GLU A 238 1.04 -15.16 -0.07
CA GLU A 238 -0.22 -15.65 -0.63
C GLU A 238 -0.64 -14.91 -1.89
N SER A 239 -0.56 -13.59 -1.87
CA SER A 239 -1.14 -12.75 -2.92
C SER A 239 -0.34 -12.74 -4.23
N LEU A 240 0.98 -12.98 -4.23
CA LEU A 240 1.75 -13.12 -5.47
C LEU A 240 1.22 -14.28 -6.33
N ALA A 241 1.05 -15.45 -5.71
CA ALA A 241 0.54 -16.62 -6.41
C ALA A 241 -0.88 -16.40 -6.91
N ASP A 242 -1.73 -15.77 -6.11
CA ASP A 242 -3.11 -15.46 -6.49
C ASP A 242 -3.15 -14.53 -7.70
N GLY A 243 -2.42 -13.41 -7.69
CA GLY A 243 -2.37 -12.47 -8.81
C GLY A 243 -1.82 -13.11 -10.09
N THR A 244 -0.71 -13.83 -9.99
CA THR A 244 -0.07 -14.47 -11.14
C THR A 244 -0.98 -15.56 -11.75
N LYS A 245 -1.64 -16.38 -10.93
CA LYS A 245 -2.51 -17.46 -11.39
C LYS A 245 -3.81 -16.93 -11.99
N ARG A 246 -4.46 -15.95 -11.39
CA ARG A 246 -5.67 -15.32 -11.96
C ARG A 246 -5.37 -14.62 -13.28
N ALA A 247 -4.21 -13.98 -13.39
CA ALA A 247 -3.80 -13.32 -14.62
C ALA A 247 -3.58 -14.31 -15.78
N THR A 248 -2.95 -15.45 -15.51
CA THR A 248 -2.34 -16.27 -16.57
C THR A 248 -2.76 -17.75 -16.58
N ASP A 249 -3.40 -18.23 -15.52
CA ASP A 249 -3.67 -19.67 -15.26
C ASP A 249 -2.41 -20.56 -15.38
N VAL A 250 -1.23 -19.96 -15.23
CA VAL A 250 0.05 -20.66 -15.39
C VAL A 250 0.26 -21.70 -14.28
N MET A 251 0.77 -22.85 -14.66
CA MET A 251 1.29 -23.81 -13.69
C MET A 251 2.66 -23.33 -13.20
N ILE A 252 2.79 -23.06 -11.92
CA ILE A 252 4.03 -22.55 -11.31
C ILE A 252 5.05 -23.68 -11.15
N ALA A 253 4.59 -24.90 -10.81
CA ALA A 253 5.47 -26.06 -10.67
C ALA A 253 6.31 -26.32 -11.92
N GLY A 254 7.60 -26.59 -11.72
CA GLY A 254 8.55 -26.86 -12.77
C GLY A 254 9.06 -25.63 -13.53
N LYS A 255 8.61 -24.43 -13.18
CA LYS A 255 9.12 -23.18 -13.74
C LYS A 255 10.32 -22.64 -12.94
N VAL A 256 11.12 -21.84 -13.63
CA VAL A 256 12.15 -21.02 -12.98
C VAL A 256 11.53 -19.64 -12.70
N VAL A 257 11.46 -19.28 -11.43
CA VAL A 257 10.95 -17.98 -10.98
C VAL A 257 12.10 -17.14 -10.46
N VAL A 258 12.27 -15.95 -11.00
CA VAL A 258 13.26 -14.97 -10.58
C VAL A 258 12.59 -13.94 -9.66
N VAL A 259 13.06 -13.84 -8.43
CA VAL A 259 12.58 -12.84 -7.46
C VAL A 259 13.70 -11.82 -7.24
N ALA A 260 13.45 -10.59 -7.63
CA ALA A 260 14.39 -9.50 -7.44
C ALA A 260 14.14 -8.84 -6.07
N GLY A 261 15.11 -8.98 -5.16
CA GLY A 261 15.04 -8.54 -3.78
C GLY A 261 14.77 -9.69 -2.79
N TYR A 262 15.36 -9.63 -1.59
CA TYR A 262 15.14 -10.58 -0.50
C TYR A 262 14.90 -9.89 0.86
N GLY A 263 14.26 -8.71 0.82
CA GLY A 263 13.61 -8.10 1.98
C GLY A 263 12.37 -8.89 2.39
N ASP A 264 11.51 -8.35 3.25
CA ASP A 264 10.33 -9.09 3.74
C ASP A 264 9.39 -9.51 2.58
N VAL A 265 9.15 -8.65 1.61
CA VAL A 265 8.36 -8.95 0.40
C VAL A 265 9.03 -10.08 -0.41
N GLY A 266 10.32 -9.94 -0.71
CA GLY A 266 11.07 -10.93 -1.50
C GLY A 266 11.14 -12.29 -0.83
N LYS A 267 11.28 -12.34 0.50
CA LYS A 267 11.21 -13.57 1.30
C LYS A 267 9.85 -14.26 1.13
N GLY A 268 8.76 -13.50 1.31
CA GLY A 268 7.41 -14.02 1.11
C GLY A 268 7.22 -14.59 -0.29
N CYS A 269 7.58 -13.83 -1.32
CA CYS A 269 7.47 -14.23 -2.72
C CYS A 269 8.30 -15.48 -3.05
N SER A 270 9.56 -15.55 -2.60
CA SER A 270 10.46 -16.68 -2.84
C SER A 270 9.92 -17.97 -2.19
N HIS A 271 9.47 -17.88 -0.95
CA HIS A 271 8.86 -19.01 -0.24
C HIS A 271 7.56 -19.46 -0.92
N SER A 272 6.72 -18.52 -1.36
CA SER A 272 5.49 -18.82 -2.10
C SER A 272 5.79 -19.64 -3.35
N MET A 273 6.63 -19.14 -4.23
CA MET A 273 6.93 -19.80 -5.50
C MET A 273 7.59 -21.17 -5.30
N ARG A 274 8.51 -21.30 -4.34
CA ARG A 274 9.10 -22.59 -3.98
C ARG A 274 8.06 -23.59 -3.48
N SER A 275 7.09 -23.13 -2.68
CA SER A 275 6.03 -24.02 -2.15
C SER A 275 5.12 -24.57 -3.24
N TYR A 276 4.97 -23.86 -4.37
CA TYR A 276 4.29 -24.34 -5.57
C TYR A 276 5.14 -25.24 -6.47
N GLY A 277 6.40 -25.51 -6.09
CA GLY A 277 7.29 -26.39 -6.85
C GLY A 277 8.11 -25.71 -7.93
N ALA A 278 8.27 -24.39 -7.87
CA ALA A 278 9.21 -23.67 -8.73
C ALA A 278 10.65 -23.81 -8.23
N ARG A 279 11.61 -23.77 -9.15
CA ARG A 279 12.99 -23.40 -8.85
C ARG A 279 13.08 -21.88 -8.76
N VAL A 280 13.50 -21.36 -7.62
CA VAL A 280 13.55 -19.92 -7.37
C VAL A 280 14.99 -19.43 -7.43
N LEU A 281 15.24 -18.40 -8.24
CA LEU A 281 16.45 -17.61 -8.27
C LEU A 281 16.17 -16.27 -7.58
N VAL A 282 17.12 -15.81 -6.77
CA VAL A 282 17.02 -14.53 -6.08
C VAL A 282 18.11 -13.60 -6.60
N THR A 283 17.76 -12.34 -6.89
CA THR A 283 18.76 -11.28 -7.11
C THR A 283 18.73 -10.31 -5.94
N GLU A 284 19.88 -9.92 -5.40
CA GLU A 284 19.97 -9.10 -4.20
C GLU A 284 21.26 -8.28 -4.17
N ILE A 285 21.17 -7.06 -3.64
CA ILE A 285 22.33 -6.15 -3.48
C ILE A 285 22.86 -6.12 -2.04
N ASP A 286 21.98 -6.39 -1.04
CA ASP A 286 22.36 -6.44 0.36
C ASP A 286 23.04 -7.79 0.67
N PRO A 287 24.32 -7.80 1.08
CA PRO A 287 25.03 -9.04 1.36
C PRO A 287 24.42 -9.84 2.51
N ILE A 288 23.73 -9.20 3.47
CA ILE A 288 23.06 -9.89 4.57
C ILE A 288 21.81 -10.62 4.04
N CYS A 289 20.98 -9.95 3.26
CA CYS A 289 19.81 -10.55 2.64
C CYS A 289 20.20 -11.66 1.66
N ALA A 290 21.25 -11.45 0.85
CA ALA A 290 21.79 -12.47 -0.05
C ALA A 290 22.28 -13.71 0.70
N LEU A 291 22.98 -13.52 1.82
CA LEU A 291 23.43 -14.64 2.67
C LEU A 291 22.25 -15.38 3.28
N GLN A 292 21.22 -14.67 3.75
CA GLN A 292 19.99 -15.31 4.25
C GLN A 292 19.31 -16.17 3.17
N ALA A 293 19.17 -15.63 1.95
CA ALA A 293 18.58 -16.38 0.83
C ALA A 293 19.38 -17.67 0.54
N ALA A 294 20.71 -17.58 0.51
CA ALA A 294 21.59 -18.72 0.30
C ALA A 294 21.47 -19.76 1.42
N MET A 295 21.40 -19.34 2.70
CA MET A 295 21.20 -20.25 3.85
C MET A 295 19.85 -20.95 3.82
N GLU A 296 18.83 -20.32 3.24
CA GLU A 296 17.52 -20.94 3.05
C GLU A 296 17.44 -21.83 1.79
N GLY A 297 18.56 -21.99 1.08
CA GLY A 297 18.69 -22.90 -0.06
C GLY A 297 18.19 -22.31 -1.39
N PHE A 298 18.07 -21.00 -1.50
CA PHE A 298 17.85 -20.32 -2.77
C PHE A 298 19.18 -20.10 -3.50
N GLU A 299 19.15 -20.18 -4.83
CA GLU A 299 20.26 -19.76 -5.66
C GLU A 299 20.22 -18.22 -5.78
N VAL A 300 21.31 -17.57 -5.38
CA VAL A 300 21.48 -16.12 -5.47
C VAL A 300 22.38 -15.81 -6.67
N THR A 301 21.89 -14.97 -7.59
CA THR A 301 22.57 -14.65 -8.85
C THR A 301 22.30 -13.19 -9.25
N THR A 302 22.77 -12.77 -10.43
CA THR A 302 22.45 -11.44 -10.98
C THR A 302 21.27 -11.53 -11.97
N MET A 303 20.64 -10.40 -12.29
CA MET A 303 19.55 -10.38 -13.26
C MET A 303 20.04 -10.79 -14.65
N GLU A 304 21.25 -10.38 -15.04
CA GLU A 304 21.88 -10.71 -16.34
C GLU A 304 22.07 -12.21 -16.56
N GLU A 305 22.29 -12.97 -15.49
CA GLU A 305 22.34 -14.43 -15.56
C GLU A 305 20.93 -15.03 -15.49
N ALA A 306 20.07 -14.52 -14.62
CA ALA A 306 18.72 -15.04 -14.39
C ALA A 306 17.81 -14.93 -15.63
N VAL A 307 17.94 -13.87 -16.45
CA VAL A 307 17.12 -13.69 -17.68
C VAL A 307 17.27 -14.82 -18.69
N LYS A 308 18.41 -15.53 -18.67
CA LYS A 308 18.69 -16.63 -19.60
C LYS A 308 17.84 -17.87 -19.34
N GLU A 309 17.35 -18.03 -18.12
CA GLU A 309 16.62 -19.25 -17.72
C GLU A 309 15.27 -19.00 -17.05
N GLY A 310 14.98 -17.77 -16.61
CA GLY A 310 13.72 -17.40 -15.97
C GLY A 310 12.49 -17.59 -16.87
N ASN A 311 11.39 -18.00 -16.27
CA ASN A 311 10.08 -18.08 -16.91
C ASN A 311 9.12 -17.02 -16.34
N ILE A 312 9.25 -16.71 -15.03
CA ILE A 312 8.46 -15.72 -14.33
C ILE A 312 9.43 -14.79 -13.58
N PHE A 313 9.27 -13.51 -13.74
CA PHE A 313 10.09 -12.47 -13.11
C PHE A 313 9.23 -11.60 -12.22
N VAL A 314 9.65 -11.43 -10.97
CA VAL A 314 8.92 -10.67 -9.96
C VAL A 314 9.85 -9.66 -9.30
N THR A 315 9.52 -8.38 -9.37
CA THR A 315 10.26 -7.32 -8.66
C THR A 315 9.64 -7.04 -7.30
N THR A 316 10.47 -6.84 -6.28
CA THR A 316 10.07 -6.73 -4.86
C THR A 316 10.94 -5.73 -4.08
N THR A 317 11.64 -4.82 -4.79
CA THR A 317 12.74 -4.04 -4.20
C THR A 317 12.33 -2.67 -3.68
N GLY A 318 11.24 -2.11 -4.19
CA GLY A 318 10.86 -0.71 -3.94
C GLY A 318 11.84 0.32 -4.55
N ASN A 319 12.68 -0.12 -5.50
CA ASN A 319 13.67 0.71 -6.20
C ASN A 319 13.19 1.00 -7.64
N CYS A 320 14.07 1.40 -8.53
CA CYS A 320 13.77 1.64 -9.94
C CYS A 320 14.71 0.85 -10.84
N ASP A 321 14.28 0.65 -12.12
CA ASP A 321 15.09 0.05 -13.19
C ASP A 321 15.70 -1.33 -12.83
N ILE A 322 14.97 -2.13 -12.08
CA ILE A 322 15.40 -3.49 -11.69
C ILE A 322 15.31 -4.46 -12.87
N ILE A 323 14.23 -4.36 -13.65
CA ILE A 323 14.09 -5.05 -14.93
C ILE A 323 14.16 -4.01 -16.05
N THR A 324 15.29 -3.97 -16.73
CA THR A 324 15.54 -3.03 -17.83
C THR A 324 15.06 -3.59 -19.16
N ILE A 325 15.01 -2.74 -20.18
CA ILE A 325 14.66 -3.17 -21.54
C ILE A 325 15.66 -4.19 -22.08
N GLU A 326 16.95 -4.04 -21.74
CA GLU A 326 18.01 -4.98 -22.10
C GLU A 326 17.75 -6.37 -21.50
N HIS A 327 17.28 -6.44 -20.25
CA HIS A 327 16.86 -7.68 -19.62
C HIS A 327 15.67 -8.30 -20.36
N MET A 328 14.62 -7.51 -20.64
CA MET A 328 13.41 -8.00 -21.29
C MET A 328 13.66 -8.56 -22.70
N THR A 329 14.58 -7.97 -23.45
CA THR A 329 14.95 -8.47 -24.79
C THR A 329 15.69 -9.82 -24.78
N GLN A 330 16.28 -10.20 -23.64
CA GLN A 330 17.02 -11.45 -23.46
C GLN A 330 16.20 -12.56 -22.80
N MET A 331 15.01 -12.25 -22.29
CA MET A 331 14.11 -13.23 -21.69
C MET A 331 13.69 -14.30 -22.70
N LYS A 332 13.35 -15.47 -22.18
CA LYS A 332 12.74 -16.54 -22.99
C LYS A 332 11.41 -16.08 -23.57
N ASP A 333 11.06 -16.64 -24.73
CA ASP A 333 9.74 -16.41 -25.31
C ASP A 333 8.63 -16.77 -24.32
N GLN A 334 7.63 -15.88 -24.21
CA GLN A 334 6.47 -15.98 -23.33
C GLN A 334 6.81 -15.93 -21.83
N SER A 335 7.92 -15.33 -21.45
CA SER A 335 8.20 -15.02 -20.05
C SER A 335 7.14 -14.07 -19.48
N ILE A 336 6.80 -14.29 -18.20
CA ILE A 336 5.86 -13.45 -17.45
C ILE A 336 6.67 -12.47 -16.59
N VAL A 337 6.33 -11.20 -16.68
CA VAL A 337 6.99 -10.12 -15.93
C VAL A 337 5.95 -9.41 -15.07
N CYS A 338 6.19 -9.31 -13.78
CA CYS A 338 5.30 -8.62 -12.86
C CYS A 338 6.07 -7.95 -11.72
N ASN A 339 5.39 -7.03 -11.06
CA ASN A 339 5.87 -6.30 -9.91
C ASN A 339 4.90 -6.51 -8.73
N ILE A 340 5.42 -6.61 -7.51
CA ILE A 340 4.65 -6.59 -6.28
C ILE A 340 5.12 -5.49 -5.32
N GLY A 341 6.07 -4.66 -5.75
CA GLY A 341 6.43 -3.41 -5.08
C GLY A 341 5.37 -2.33 -5.31
N HIS A 342 5.39 -1.29 -4.49
CA HIS A 342 4.31 -0.30 -4.46
C HIS A 342 4.17 0.49 -5.78
N PHE A 343 5.26 0.94 -6.38
CA PHE A 343 5.25 1.72 -7.62
C PHE A 343 5.66 0.90 -8.86
N ASP A 344 5.32 1.41 -10.03
CA ASP A 344 5.53 0.80 -11.33
C ASP A 344 6.92 1.05 -11.95
N ASN A 345 7.82 1.71 -11.25
CA ASN A 345 9.14 2.10 -11.74
C ASN A 345 10.23 1.03 -11.62
N GLU A 346 9.93 -0.12 -11.01
CA GLU A 346 10.88 -1.25 -10.92
C GLU A 346 11.11 -1.92 -12.28
N ILE A 347 10.14 -1.83 -13.17
CA ILE A 347 10.20 -2.36 -14.54
C ILE A 347 10.22 -1.18 -15.51
N GLN A 348 11.13 -1.15 -16.47
CA GLN A 348 11.20 -0.10 -17.50
C GLN A 348 10.08 -0.22 -18.53
N VAL A 349 8.83 -0.04 -18.08
CA VAL A 349 7.62 -0.15 -18.91
C VAL A 349 7.61 0.93 -19.99
N ASP A 350 8.03 2.14 -19.68
CA ASP A 350 8.15 3.24 -20.65
C ASP A 350 9.06 2.90 -21.83
N LYS A 351 10.19 2.24 -21.55
CA LYS A 351 11.13 1.76 -22.56
C LYS A 351 10.58 0.59 -23.37
N LEU A 352 9.82 -0.29 -22.71
CA LEU A 352 9.16 -1.41 -23.38
C LEU A 352 8.10 -0.93 -24.37
N VAL A 353 7.19 -0.05 -23.93
CA VAL A 353 6.11 0.50 -24.78
C VAL A 353 6.66 1.26 -25.98
N ASN A 354 7.76 1.97 -25.79
CA ASN A 354 8.41 2.77 -26.85
C ASN A 354 9.52 2.00 -27.61
N TYR A 355 9.66 0.69 -27.41
CA TYR A 355 10.69 -0.10 -28.08
C TYR A 355 10.44 -0.13 -29.59
N PRO A 356 11.46 0.08 -30.43
CA PRO A 356 11.29 0.15 -31.89
C PRO A 356 10.60 -1.10 -32.47
N ASN A 357 9.50 -0.90 -33.18
CA ASN A 357 8.70 -1.95 -33.81
C ASN A 357 8.14 -3.01 -32.84
N ILE A 358 7.96 -2.68 -31.57
CA ILE A 358 7.26 -3.55 -30.62
C ILE A 358 5.79 -3.72 -31.05
N LYS A 359 5.26 -4.92 -30.92
CA LYS A 359 3.84 -5.17 -31.11
C LYS A 359 3.18 -5.39 -29.74
N HIS A 360 2.30 -4.49 -29.37
CA HIS A 360 1.47 -4.61 -28.17
C HIS A 360 0.15 -5.32 -28.49
N THR A 361 -0.28 -6.22 -27.62
CA THR A 361 -1.59 -6.89 -27.70
C THR A 361 -2.14 -7.06 -26.29
N ASN A 362 -3.21 -6.35 -25.96
CA ASN A 362 -3.94 -6.61 -24.73
C ASN A 362 -4.67 -7.96 -24.84
N ILE A 363 -4.38 -8.89 -23.94
CA ILE A 363 -4.97 -10.24 -23.92
C ILE A 363 -6.29 -10.21 -23.14
N LYS A 364 -6.29 -9.58 -21.98
CA LYS A 364 -7.44 -9.31 -21.12
C LYS A 364 -7.04 -8.19 -20.16
N PRO A 365 -7.97 -7.60 -19.40
CA PRO A 365 -7.61 -6.57 -18.42
C PRO A 365 -6.40 -6.97 -17.58
N GLN A 366 -5.42 -6.07 -17.46
CA GLN A 366 -4.18 -6.23 -16.69
C GLN A 366 -3.21 -7.32 -17.22
N VAL A 367 -3.39 -7.82 -18.44
CA VAL A 367 -2.49 -8.80 -19.06
C VAL A 367 -2.16 -8.36 -20.48
N ASP A 368 -0.94 -7.86 -20.66
CA ASP A 368 -0.46 -7.31 -21.91
C ASP A 368 0.69 -8.14 -22.49
N LYS A 369 0.61 -8.46 -23.77
CA LYS A 369 1.65 -9.15 -24.52
C LYS A 369 2.44 -8.14 -25.34
N TYR A 370 3.75 -8.15 -25.18
CA TYR A 370 4.68 -7.38 -26.00
C TYR A 370 5.53 -8.34 -26.83
N THR A 371 5.46 -8.22 -28.15
CA THR A 371 6.23 -9.04 -29.10
C THR A 371 7.33 -8.21 -29.72
N PHE A 372 8.57 -8.60 -29.51
CA PHE A 372 9.76 -7.97 -30.06
C PHE A 372 9.93 -8.29 -31.55
N PRO A 373 10.71 -7.48 -32.31
CA PRO A 373 10.94 -7.71 -33.75
C PRO A 373 11.58 -9.06 -34.08
N ASN A 374 12.29 -9.68 -33.15
CA ASN A 374 12.87 -11.01 -33.30
C ASN A 374 11.86 -12.16 -33.19
N GLY A 375 10.60 -11.85 -32.84
CA GLY A 375 9.51 -12.80 -32.65
C GLY A 375 9.29 -13.26 -31.24
N ASN A 376 10.21 -13.04 -30.31
CA ASN A 376 10.03 -13.33 -28.88
C ASN A 376 8.99 -12.39 -28.26
N SER A 377 8.27 -12.91 -27.31
CA SER A 377 7.24 -12.16 -26.59
C SER A 377 7.41 -12.27 -25.08
N ILE A 378 6.96 -11.25 -24.37
CA ILE A 378 6.78 -11.29 -22.91
C ILE A 378 5.35 -10.92 -22.55
N PHE A 379 4.86 -11.38 -21.41
CA PHE A 379 3.63 -10.92 -20.79
C PHE A 379 3.96 -9.99 -19.63
N LEU A 380 3.47 -8.76 -19.70
CA LEU A 380 3.53 -7.80 -18.60
C LEU A 380 2.20 -7.81 -17.86
N LEU A 381 2.23 -7.98 -16.54
CA LEU A 381 1.04 -7.99 -15.69
C LEU A 381 0.84 -6.64 -15.01
N ALA A 382 -0.42 -6.21 -14.91
CA ALA A 382 -0.86 -4.98 -14.28
C ALA A 382 -0.07 -3.73 -14.71
N GLU A 383 0.39 -3.69 -15.96
CA GLU A 383 1.21 -2.59 -16.51
C GLU A 383 2.47 -2.28 -15.68
N GLY A 384 3.04 -3.29 -15.00
CA GLY A 384 4.17 -3.12 -14.09
C GLY A 384 3.80 -2.63 -12.68
N ARG A 385 2.52 -2.40 -12.39
CA ARG A 385 2.01 -2.05 -11.06
C ARG A 385 1.83 -3.31 -10.20
N LEU A 386 1.27 -3.16 -9.00
CA LEU A 386 1.03 -4.24 -8.04
C LEU A 386 0.22 -5.39 -8.65
N VAL A 387 0.86 -6.52 -8.93
CA VAL A 387 0.21 -7.69 -9.55
C VAL A 387 -0.88 -8.31 -8.68
N ASN A 388 -0.69 -8.31 -7.36
CA ASN A 388 -1.62 -8.88 -6.40
C ASN A 388 -2.94 -8.10 -6.30
N LEU A 389 -2.92 -6.81 -6.52
CA LEU A 389 -4.10 -5.93 -6.51
C LEU A 389 -4.64 -5.66 -7.92
N GLY A 390 -3.75 -5.51 -8.90
CA GLY A 390 -4.16 -5.31 -10.29
C GLY A 390 -4.83 -6.53 -10.89
N CYS A 391 -4.26 -7.72 -10.68
CA CYS A 391 -4.74 -8.99 -11.24
C CYS A 391 -5.57 -9.84 -10.27
N ALA A 392 -5.60 -9.49 -8.97
CA ALA A 392 -6.38 -10.19 -7.94
C ALA A 392 -6.99 -9.21 -6.93
N THR A 393 -7.11 -9.60 -5.68
CA THR A 393 -7.80 -8.85 -4.62
C THR A 393 -6.88 -8.42 -3.46
N GLY A 394 -5.57 -8.59 -3.62
CA GLY A 394 -4.57 -8.18 -2.62
C GLY A 394 -4.35 -9.22 -1.53
N HIS A 395 -3.95 -8.74 -0.37
CA HIS A 395 -3.62 -9.58 0.78
C HIS A 395 -4.86 -10.14 1.48
N PRO A 396 -4.77 -11.32 2.11
CA PRO A 396 -5.88 -11.93 2.83
C PRO A 396 -6.28 -11.12 4.07
N SER A 397 -7.56 -11.20 4.44
CA SER A 397 -8.17 -10.39 5.49
C SER A 397 -7.47 -10.50 6.84
N PHE A 398 -7.04 -11.70 7.25
CA PHE A 398 -6.35 -11.88 8.54
C PHE A 398 -5.03 -11.12 8.63
N VAL A 399 -4.25 -11.10 7.57
CA VAL A 399 -3.00 -10.33 7.48
C VAL A 399 -3.29 -8.83 7.52
N MET A 400 -4.28 -8.37 6.75
CA MET A 400 -4.66 -6.95 6.74
C MET A 400 -5.26 -6.51 8.07
N SER A 401 -5.86 -7.42 8.84
CA SER A 401 -6.28 -7.11 10.21
C SER A 401 -5.11 -6.67 11.09
N ASN A 402 -3.93 -7.28 10.95
CA ASN A 402 -2.73 -6.84 11.68
C ASN A 402 -2.33 -5.41 11.29
N SER A 403 -2.20 -5.14 9.99
CA SER A 403 -1.82 -3.82 9.48
C SER A 403 -2.83 -2.75 9.91
N PHE A 404 -4.11 -3.01 9.71
CA PHE A 404 -5.16 -2.02 9.96
C PHE A 404 -5.47 -1.83 11.45
N THR A 405 -5.22 -2.82 12.29
CA THR A 405 -5.24 -2.62 13.75
C THR A 405 -4.15 -1.65 14.17
N ASN A 406 -2.93 -1.76 13.59
CA ASN A 406 -1.88 -0.76 13.79
C ASN A 406 -2.30 0.63 13.31
N GLN A 407 -2.98 0.75 12.14
CA GLN A 407 -3.48 2.02 11.63
C GLN A 407 -4.49 2.67 12.58
N VAL A 408 -5.47 1.92 13.06
CA VAL A 408 -6.46 2.45 14.01
C VAL A 408 -5.78 2.94 15.30
N LEU A 409 -4.84 2.16 15.85
CA LEU A 409 -4.08 2.56 17.03
C LEU A 409 -3.23 3.81 16.78
N ALA A 410 -2.61 3.92 15.60
CA ALA A 410 -1.85 5.09 15.21
C ALA A 410 -2.74 6.34 15.09
N GLN A 411 -3.93 6.22 14.49
CA GLN A 411 -4.89 7.32 14.39
C GLN A 411 -5.41 7.76 15.77
N MET A 412 -5.67 6.81 16.67
CA MET A 412 -6.05 7.12 18.05
C MET A 412 -4.93 7.85 18.80
N ASP A 413 -3.69 7.41 18.63
CA ASP A 413 -2.53 7.99 19.27
C ASP A 413 -2.26 9.41 18.76
N LEU A 414 -2.27 9.63 17.44
CA LEU A 414 -2.16 10.97 16.81
C LEU A 414 -3.28 11.93 17.28
N TRP A 415 -4.50 11.42 17.47
CA TRP A 415 -5.62 12.25 17.90
C TRP A 415 -5.53 12.69 19.36
N GLN A 416 -5.07 11.79 20.23
CA GLN A 416 -5.04 11.98 21.68
C GLN A 416 -3.76 12.61 22.21
N MET A 417 -2.63 12.39 21.50
CA MET A 417 -1.32 12.88 21.93
C MET A 417 -0.89 14.11 21.11
N ALA A 418 -0.04 14.93 21.69
CA ALA A 418 0.62 16.01 20.99
C ALA A 418 2.02 15.56 20.58
N TYR A 419 2.26 15.56 19.27
CA TYR A 419 3.56 15.23 18.70
C TYR A 419 4.22 16.47 18.09
N GLU A 420 5.52 16.62 18.27
CA GLU A 420 6.33 17.52 17.47
C GLU A 420 6.44 16.98 16.06
N VAL A 421 6.77 17.84 15.08
CA VAL A 421 6.99 17.40 13.69
C VAL A 421 8.17 16.42 13.63
N GLY A 422 7.93 15.23 13.13
CA GLY A 422 8.89 14.14 13.05
C GLY A 422 8.24 12.85 12.62
N VAL A 423 9.06 11.82 12.39
CA VAL A 423 8.60 10.47 12.04
C VAL A 423 8.78 9.55 13.24
N TYR A 424 7.70 8.94 13.68
CA TYR A 424 7.63 8.12 14.88
C TYR A 424 7.21 6.69 14.54
N ARG A 425 7.42 5.76 15.46
CA ARG A 425 6.92 4.37 15.41
C ARG A 425 6.00 4.12 16.59
N LEU A 426 5.05 3.25 16.40
CA LEU A 426 4.22 2.80 17.53
C LEU A 426 5.09 2.12 18.59
N PRO A 427 4.83 2.39 19.89
CA PRO A 427 5.52 1.73 20.98
C PRO A 427 5.37 0.20 20.91
N LYS A 428 6.39 -0.55 21.34
CA LYS A 428 6.39 -2.03 21.36
C LYS A 428 5.18 -2.61 22.07
N ARG A 429 4.70 -1.94 23.08
CA ARG A 429 3.48 -2.31 23.81
C ARG A 429 2.24 -2.41 22.92
N LEU A 430 2.08 -1.46 21.98
CA LEU A 430 0.96 -1.47 21.02
C LEU A 430 1.15 -2.53 19.94
N ASP A 431 2.38 -2.75 19.48
CA ASP A 431 2.73 -3.82 18.54
C ASP A 431 2.41 -5.21 19.13
N GLU A 432 2.73 -5.45 20.42
CA GLU A 432 2.33 -6.68 21.11
C GLU A 432 0.81 -6.78 21.33
N GLU A 433 0.13 -5.67 21.57
CA GLU A 433 -1.34 -5.66 21.70
C GLU A 433 -2.00 -6.10 20.39
N VAL A 434 -1.52 -5.61 19.24
CA VAL A 434 -1.99 -6.07 17.93
C VAL A 434 -1.88 -7.58 17.83
N ALA A 435 -0.71 -8.16 18.16
CA ALA A 435 -0.54 -9.61 18.13
C ALA A 435 -1.54 -10.33 19.07
N ARG A 436 -1.70 -9.86 20.32
CA ARG A 436 -2.63 -10.46 21.30
C ARG A 436 -4.06 -10.53 20.78
N LEU A 437 -4.56 -9.46 20.16
CA LEU A 437 -5.92 -9.39 19.61
C LEU A 437 -6.19 -10.45 18.52
N HIS A 438 -5.14 -10.98 17.88
CA HIS A 438 -5.25 -12.00 16.83
C HIS A 438 -5.09 -13.44 17.35
N LEU A 439 -4.39 -13.64 18.47
CA LEU A 439 -4.03 -14.99 18.96
C LEU A 439 -5.23 -15.81 19.36
N GLU A 440 -6.22 -15.21 20.00
CA GLU A 440 -7.44 -15.90 20.44
C GLU A 440 -8.18 -16.53 19.26
N ARG A 441 -8.30 -15.78 18.16
CA ARG A 441 -8.99 -16.22 16.95
C ARG A 441 -8.42 -17.47 16.33
N ILE A 442 -7.11 -17.65 16.42
CA ILE A 442 -6.40 -18.83 15.89
C ILE A 442 -6.11 -19.88 16.95
N GLY A 443 -6.71 -19.74 18.15
CA GLY A 443 -6.62 -20.74 19.21
C GLY A 443 -5.25 -20.87 19.88
N VAL A 444 -4.39 -19.85 19.77
CA VAL A 444 -3.06 -19.84 20.38
C VAL A 444 -3.15 -19.60 21.89
N LYS A 445 -2.42 -20.38 22.66
CA LYS A 445 -2.26 -20.23 24.11
C LYS A 445 -0.84 -19.81 24.41
N LEU A 446 -0.67 -18.63 25.00
CA LEU A 446 0.63 -18.13 25.43
C LEU A 446 1.02 -18.72 26.78
N SER A 447 2.32 -19.02 26.94
CA SER A 447 2.91 -19.25 28.26
C SER A 447 2.97 -17.93 29.05
N THR A 448 2.81 -18.02 30.36
CA THR A 448 2.92 -16.84 31.26
C THR A 448 4.24 -16.93 32.02
N LEU A 449 4.96 -15.81 32.10
CA LEU A 449 6.17 -15.73 32.90
C LEU A 449 5.83 -15.79 34.42
N SER A 450 6.59 -16.57 35.18
CA SER A 450 6.63 -16.38 36.63
C SER A 450 7.43 -15.12 36.97
N GLN A 451 7.21 -14.55 38.16
CA GLN A 451 7.98 -13.39 38.60
C GLN A 451 9.49 -13.65 38.58
N LYS A 452 9.92 -14.84 38.99
CA LYS A 452 11.34 -15.26 38.91
C LYS A 452 11.92 -15.24 37.53
N GLN A 453 11.14 -15.67 36.51
CA GLN A 453 11.55 -15.63 35.10
C GLN A 453 11.61 -14.20 34.56
N ALA A 454 10.60 -13.39 34.87
CA ALA A 454 10.56 -11.99 34.51
C ALA A 454 11.75 -11.21 35.09
N ASP A 455 12.04 -11.38 36.37
CA ASP A 455 13.18 -10.77 37.05
C ASP A 455 14.54 -11.22 36.43
N TYR A 456 14.65 -12.49 36.08
CA TYR A 456 15.88 -13.06 35.48
C TYR A 456 16.22 -12.44 34.13
N ILE A 457 15.20 -12.19 33.29
CA ILE A 457 15.41 -11.62 31.95
C ILE A 457 15.19 -10.09 31.91
N GLY A 458 14.80 -9.48 33.06
CA GLY A 458 14.66 -8.02 33.18
C GLY A 458 13.47 -7.42 32.41
N VAL A 459 12.35 -8.15 32.33
CA VAL A 459 11.12 -7.66 31.67
C VAL A 459 9.92 -7.77 32.59
N PRO A 460 8.84 -7.00 32.39
CA PRO A 460 7.58 -7.18 33.11
C PRO A 460 6.93 -8.54 32.81
N VAL A 461 6.18 -9.11 33.75
CA VAL A 461 5.44 -10.36 33.53
C VAL A 461 4.47 -10.24 32.33
N GLU A 462 3.86 -9.09 32.16
CA GLU A 462 2.88 -8.81 31.11
C GLU A 462 3.47 -8.21 29.82
N GLY A 463 4.80 -8.06 29.76
CA GLY A 463 5.48 -7.43 28.65
C GLY A 463 5.61 -5.88 28.77
N PRO A 464 6.19 -5.23 27.78
CA PRO A 464 6.71 -5.80 26.54
C PRO A 464 7.94 -6.71 26.78
N TYR A 465 7.99 -7.80 26.02
CA TYR A 465 9.02 -8.84 26.20
C TYR A 465 10.33 -8.54 25.47
N LYS A 466 10.34 -7.55 24.60
CA LYS A 466 11.51 -7.09 23.83
C LYS A 466 11.63 -5.58 23.91
N ALA A 467 12.87 -5.08 23.83
CA ALA A 467 13.13 -3.66 23.75
C ALA A 467 12.55 -3.04 22.46
N ASP A 468 12.28 -1.73 22.46
CA ASP A 468 11.66 -1.01 21.34
C ASP A 468 12.44 -1.11 20.03
N HIS A 469 13.76 -1.21 20.09
CA HIS A 469 14.63 -1.33 18.93
C HIS A 469 14.67 -2.75 18.34
N TYR A 470 14.18 -3.78 19.05
CA TYR A 470 14.24 -5.16 18.58
C TYR A 470 13.31 -5.40 17.38
N ARG A 471 13.86 -6.02 16.33
CA ARG A 471 13.17 -6.40 15.10
C ARG A 471 13.25 -7.91 14.92
N TYR A 472 12.16 -8.61 15.02
CA TYR A 472 12.04 -10.08 14.93
C TYR A 472 12.63 -10.65 13.64
#